data_9fc42237030721c9fa049e370ce4c398
#
_entry.id   9fc42237030721c9fa049e370ce4c398
#
_cell.length_a   1.000
_cell.length_b   1.000
_cell.length_c   1.000
_cell.angle_alpha   90.00
_cell.angle_beta   90.00
_cell.angle_gamma   90.00
#
_symmetry.space_group_name_H-M   'P 1'
#
loop_
_entity.id
_entity.type
_entity.pdbx_description
1 polymer ?
#
loop_
_entity_poly.entity_id
_entity_poly.type
_entity_poly.pdbx_seq_one_letter_code
_entity_poly.pdbx_strand_id
1 'polypeptide(L)'
;MKPLRMCIGCVALSICSQMFAGVESQVSVAASDEFNPHRIEFALETGYLFGAINPPTDYQIGALFLTERIRWGVVRTDGWLRGYNQFYISAIAEPIFKGIENYYFGFNVGFRYNFVQQHSRFIPYFSGGVGAGGIDSHPEVPGAQGQDFTFNILSAAGISYIVNDDWKLDVGALYQHLSNRGQTDPNPSLNLFGPQVGVTYSF
;
A
#
# COMPACT_ATOMS: atom_id res chain seq x y z
N MET A 1 17.98 36.71 2.16
CA MET A 1 17.57 35.55 2.94
C MET A 1 17.31 34.42 1.98
N LYS A 2 18.14 33.36 1.97
CA LYS A 2 17.97 32.20 1.06
C LYS A 2 17.07 31.18 1.77
N PRO A 3 16.03 30.60 1.13
CA PRO A 3 15.25 29.55 1.77
C PRO A 3 16.04 28.25 1.90
N LEU A 4 16.01 27.68 3.08
CA LEU A 4 16.59 26.40 3.43
C LEU A 4 15.79 25.28 2.73
N ARG A 5 16.30 24.77 1.60
CA ARG A 5 15.76 23.56 0.97
C ARG A 5 16.27 22.35 1.76
N MET A 6 15.52 21.93 2.75
CA MET A 6 15.79 20.70 3.47
C MET A 6 15.35 19.52 2.61
N CYS A 7 16.31 18.74 2.10
CA CYS A 7 16.05 17.54 1.31
C CYS A 7 15.45 16.44 2.18
N ILE A 8 14.15 16.18 2.03
CA ILE A 8 13.41 15.06 2.66
C ILE A 8 14.08 13.71 2.34
N GLY A 9 14.78 13.62 1.20
CA GLY A 9 15.51 12.40 0.80
C GLY A 9 16.67 12.01 1.75
N CYS A 10 17.28 12.95 2.49
CA CYS A 10 18.38 12.63 3.40
C CYS A 10 17.92 11.95 4.69
N VAL A 11 16.68 12.18 5.14
CA VAL A 11 16.15 11.58 6.36
C VAL A 11 15.85 10.10 6.13
N ALA A 12 15.29 9.73 4.97
CA ALA A 12 14.99 8.34 4.63
C ALA A 12 16.27 7.48 4.49
N LEU A 13 17.35 8.04 3.92
CA LEU A 13 18.64 7.34 3.83
C LEU A 13 19.34 7.17 5.18
N SER A 14 19.21 8.14 6.09
CA SER A 14 19.80 8.04 7.43
C SER A 14 19.13 6.99 8.31
N ILE A 15 17.84 6.76 8.14
CA ILE A 15 17.11 5.69 8.85
C ILE A 15 17.53 4.32 8.32
N CYS A 16 17.70 4.15 7.00
CA CYS A 16 18.18 2.91 6.42
C CYS A 16 19.61 2.53 6.87
N SER A 17 20.52 3.51 7.02
CA SER A 17 21.90 3.20 7.38
C SER A 17 22.07 2.75 8.84
N GLN A 18 21.19 3.14 9.74
CA GLN A 18 21.20 2.68 11.13
C GLN A 18 20.58 1.28 11.31
N MET A 19 19.73 0.83 10.39
CA MET A 19 19.16 -0.51 10.44
C MET A 19 20.16 -1.63 10.06
N PHE A 20 21.30 -1.27 9.43
CA PHE A 20 22.33 -2.24 9.03
C PHE A 20 23.55 -2.29 9.95
N ALA A 21 23.64 -1.40 10.94
CA ALA A 21 24.75 -1.36 11.90
C ALA A 21 24.44 -2.21 13.12
N GLY A 22 24.68 -3.49 13.03
CA GLY A 22 25.04 -4.37 14.13
C GLY A 22 23.90 -4.79 15.05
N VAL A 23 23.46 -6.00 14.88
CA VAL A 23 23.41 -7.10 15.87
C VAL A 23 23.35 -8.39 15.06
N GLU A 24 24.38 -9.21 15.10
CA GLU A 24 24.23 -10.64 14.93
C GLU A 24 23.42 -11.21 16.11
N SER A 25 22.19 -10.79 16.28
CA SER A 25 21.25 -11.63 16.99
C SER A 25 21.02 -12.80 16.05
N GLN A 26 21.34 -13.98 16.50
CA GLN A 26 20.84 -15.20 15.90
C GLN A 26 19.32 -15.06 15.91
N VAL A 27 18.77 -14.52 14.83
CA VAL A 27 17.31 -14.56 14.60
C VAL A 27 17.00 -16.04 14.59
N SER A 28 16.41 -16.50 15.66
CA SER A 28 16.01 -17.89 15.79
C SER A 28 15.07 -18.17 14.62
N VAL A 29 15.53 -19.00 13.69
CA VAL A 29 14.72 -19.43 12.53
C VAL A 29 13.43 -20.09 13.01
N ALA A 30 13.35 -20.50 14.27
CA ALA A 30 12.16 -21.02 14.93
C ALA A 30 11.02 -20.00 15.05
N ALA A 31 11.30 -18.70 15.18
CA ALA A 31 10.24 -17.68 15.24
C ALA A 31 9.54 -17.49 13.90
N SER A 32 10.18 -17.80 12.78
CA SER A 32 9.55 -17.76 11.46
C SER A 32 8.61 -18.92 11.17
N ASP A 33 8.68 -19.99 11.94
CA ASP A 33 7.82 -21.17 11.80
C ASP A 33 6.46 -20.99 12.44
N GLU A 34 6.38 -20.17 13.45
CA GLU A 34 5.12 -19.83 14.08
C GLU A 34 4.57 -18.56 13.45
N PHE A 35 3.29 -18.60 13.11
CA PHE A 35 2.58 -17.41 12.68
C PHE A 35 2.88 -16.29 13.68
N ASN A 36 3.46 -15.18 13.22
CA ASN A 36 3.79 -14.03 14.05
C ASN A 36 2.74 -13.86 15.17
N PRO A 37 3.12 -13.96 16.47
CA PRO A 37 2.18 -13.90 17.57
C PRO A 37 1.48 -12.54 17.67
N HIS A 38 2.07 -11.51 17.10
CA HIS A 38 1.51 -10.17 17.05
C HIS A 38 0.23 -10.15 16.23
N ARG A 39 -0.81 -9.53 16.81
CA ARG A 39 -2.12 -9.44 16.17
C ARG A 39 -2.33 -8.16 15.39
N ILE A 40 -1.60 -7.12 15.76
CA ILE A 40 -1.74 -5.77 15.20
C ILE A 40 -0.44 -5.41 14.52
N GLU A 41 -0.55 -4.87 13.31
CA GLU A 41 0.55 -4.37 12.52
C GLU A 41 0.22 -2.98 12.00
N PHE A 42 1.21 -2.08 12.01
CA PHE A 42 1.15 -0.80 11.30
C PHE A 42 2.13 -0.81 10.15
N ALA A 43 1.67 -0.40 8.98
CA ALA A 43 2.48 -0.29 7.79
C ALA A 43 2.45 1.13 7.23
N LEU A 44 3.63 1.60 6.83
CA LEU A 44 3.78 2.76 5.98
C LEU A 44 4.21 2.27 4.61
N GLU A 45 3.37 2.49 3.59
CA GLU A 45 3.58 1.98 2.24
C GLU A 45 3.55 3.14 1.25
N THR A 46 4.37 3.06 0.23
CA THR A 46 4.39 4.04 -0.86
C THR A 46 4.46 3.34 -2.20
N GLY A 47 3.90 3.97 -3.22
CA GLY A 47 3.89 3.46 -4.58
C GLY A 47 3.98 4.57 -5.61
N TYR A 48 4.28 4.19 -6.84
CA TYR A 48 4.19 5.07 -7.99
C TYR A 48 3.31 4.41 -9.05
N LEU A 49 2.16 5.02 -9.31
CA LEU A 49 1.11 4.44 -10.12
C LEU A 49 1.01 5.14 -11.47
N PHE A 50 0.77 4.35 -12.49
CA PHE A 50 0.56 4.79 -13.86
C PHE A 50 -0.83 4.41 -14.31
N GLY A 51 -1.49 5.30 -15.07
CA GLY A 51 -2.78 5.02 -15.65
C GLY A 51 -3.10 5.94 -16.82
N ALA A 52 -4.21 5.64 -17.47
CA ALA A 52 -4.76 6.47 -18.51
C ALA A 52 -6.28 6.36 -18.55
N ILE A 53 -6.93 7.40 -19.04
CA ILE A 53 -8.36 7.42 -19.34
C ILE A 53 -8.60 7.69 -20.82
N ASN A 54 -9.81 7.45 -21.30
CA ASN A 54 -10.19 7.65 -22.70
C ASN A 54 -11.10 8.90 -22.83
N PRO A 55 -10.76 9.97 -23.61
CA PRO A 55 -9.56 10.04 -24.47
C PRO A 55 -8.27 9.97 -23.64
N PRO A 56 -7.17 9.45 -24.22
CA PRO A 56 -5.99 9.11 -23.43
C PRO A 56 -5.39 10.33 -22.76
N THR A 57 -5.59 10.43 -21.46
CA THR A 57 -4.90 11.35 -20.58
C THR A 57 -4.08 10.47 -19.63
N ASP A 58 -2.76 10.62 -19.70
CA ASP A 58 -1.87 9.84 -18.85
C ASP A 58 -1.90 10.38 -17.43
N TYR A 59 -1.95 9.46 -16.49
CA TYR A 59 -1.83 9.75 -15.05
C TYR A 59 -0.55 9.17 -14.48
N GLN A 60 0.07 9.92 -13.58
CA GLN A 60 1.19 9.50 -12.75
C GLN A 60 0.95 9.99 -11.33
N ILE A 61 0.85 9.06 -10.40
CA ILE A 61 0.39 9.31 -9.03
C ILE A 61 1.40 8.73 -8.05
N GLY A 62 1.78 9.53 -7.06
CA GLY A 62 2.52 9.03 -5.90
C GLY A 62 1.52 8.58 -4.85
N ALA A 63 1.51 7.30 -4.51
CA ALA A 63 0.62 6.76 -3.48
C ALA A 63 1.34 6.68 -2.13
N LEU A 64 0.67 7.11 -1.07
CA LEU A 64 1.11 6.95 0.32
C LEU A 64 -0.03 6.36 1.13
N PHE A 65 0.25 5.27 1.84
CA PHE A 65 -0.71 4.57 2.69
C PHE A 65 -0.19 4.46 4.12
N LEU A 66 -1.04 4.79 5.07
CA LEU A 66 -0.86 4.43 6.47
C LEU A 66 -1.90 3.36 6.79
N THR A 67 -1.45 2.14 7.02
CA THR A 67 -2.31 0.95 7.12
C THR A 67 -2.18 0.32 8.49
N GLU A 68 -3.31 0.12 9.16
CA GLU A 68 -3.44 -0.79 10.30
C GLU A 68 -3.95 -2.14 9.80
N ARG A 69 -3.32 -3.23 10.26
CA ARG A 69 -3.71 -4.61 9.94
C ARG A 69 -3.95 -5.39 11.23
N ILE A 70 -5.07 -6.11 11.28
CA ILE A 70 -5.44 -6.95 12.41
C ILE A 70 -5.60 -8.38 11.91
N ARG A 71 -4.83 -9.31 12.47
CA ARG A 71 -4.96 -10.73 12.16
C ARG A 71 -6.22 -11.31 12.79
N TRP A 72 -7.02 -12.03 12.00
CA TRP A 72 -8.29 -12.60 12.45
C TRP A 72 -8.44 -14.11 12.21
N GLY A 73 -7.59 -14.73 11.41
CA GLY A 73 -7.67 -16.16 11.16
C GLY A 73 -6.33 -16.74 10.71
N VAL A 74 -6.10 -18.00 11.03
CA VAL A 74 -4.89 -18.73 10.73
C VAL A 74 -5.24 -20.05 10.04
N VAL A 75 -4.59 -20.34 8.92
CA VAL A 75 -4.68 -21.61 8.20
C VAL A 75 -3.42 -22.43 8.48
N ARG A 76 -3.56 -23.51 9.25
CA ARG A 76 -2.43 -24.36 9.73
C ARG A 76 -2.23 -25.63 8.91
N THR A 77 -2.80 -25.73 7.73
CA THR A 77 -2.61 -26.89 6.86
C THR A 77 -1.18 -26.97 6.36
N ASP A 78 -0.65 -28.19 6.24
CA ASP A 78 0.60 -28.41 5.53
C ASP A 78 0.37 -28.16 4.04
N GLY A 79 1.17 -27.27 3.45
CA GLY A 79 1.08 -26.95 2.03
C GLY A 79 1.13 -25.47 1.72
N TRP A 80 0.94 -25.13 0.46
CA TRP A 80 1.10 -23.77 -0.07
C TRP A 80 0.06 -22.78 0.46
N LEU A 81 -1.09 -23.25 0.97
CA LEU A 81 -2.12 -22.42 1.59
C LEU A 81 -1.87 -22.12 3.08
N ARG A 82 -0.78 -22.63 3.66
CA ARG A 82 -0.43 -22.29 5.04
C ARG A 82 -0.23 -20.79 5.17
N GLY A 83 -0.91 -20.15 6.13
CA GLY A 83 -0.85 -18.70 6.26
C GLY A 83 -1.88 -18.11 7.22
N TYR A 84 -2.11 -16.81 7.10
CA TYR A 84 -3.09 -16.11 7.92
C TYR A 84 -3.76 -14.96 7.17
N ASN A 85 -5.00 -14.69 7.61
CA ASN A 85 -5.77 -13.55 7.15
C ASN A 85 -5.55 -12.33 8.04
N GLN A 86 -5.56 -11.16 7.42
CA GLN A 86 -5.63 -9.87 8.10
C GLN A 86 -6.78 -9.06 7.51
N PHE A 87 -7.54 -8.42 8.38
CA PHE A 87 -8.36 -7.27 8.02
C PHE A 87 -7.47 -6.04 8.07
N TYR A 88 -7.67 -5.09 7.16
CA TYR A 88 -6.93 -3.83 7.18
C TYR A 88 -7.84 -2.62 6.99
N ILE A 89 -7.36 -1.49 7.51
CA ILE A 89 -7.83 -0.15 7.18
C ILE A 89 -6.62 0.70 6.81
N SER A 90 -6.72 1.44 5.70
CA SER A 90 -5.68 2.33 5.20
C SER A 90 -6.20 3.74 5.04
N ALA A 91 -5.46 4.71 5.54
CA ALA A 91 -5.56 6.10 5.12
C ALA A 91 -4.70 6.29 3.87
N ILE A 92 -5.20 7.05 2.91
CA ILE A 92 -4.61 7.22 1.58
C ILE A 92 -4.35 8.68 1.32
N ALA A 93 -3.15 9.03 0.81
CA ALA A 93 -2.80 10.34 0.32
C ALA A 93 -2.04 10.20 -1.00
N GLU A 94 -2.54 10.80 -2.06
CA GLU A 94 -2.05 10.61 -3.42
C GLU A 94 -1.90 11.93 -4.15
N PRO A 95 -0.71 12.56 -4.14
CA PRO A 95 -0.39 13.64 -5.07
C PRO A 95 -0.37 13.11 -6.51
N ILE A 96 -1.04 13.81 -7.41
CA ILE A 96 -1.11 13.52 -8.84
C ILE A 96 -0.05 14.38 -9.53
N PHE A 97 1.01 13.74 -10.03
CA PHE A 97 2.12 14.44 -10.68
C PHE A 97 1.83 14.74 -12.15
N LYS A 98 1.01 13.90 -12.77
CA LYS A 98 0.49 14.06 -14.11
C LYS A 98 -0.95 13.58 -14.16
N GLY A 99 -1.84 14.39 -14.68
CA GLY A 99 -3.29 14.15 -14.74
C GLY A 99 -4.03 15.47 -14.86
N ILE A 100 -5.34 15.43 -14.78
CA ILE A 100 -6.21 16.62 -14.78
C ILE A 100 -6.34 17.14 -13.34
N GLU A 101 -6.58 16.23 -12.40
CA GLU A 101 -6.68 16.51 -10.97
C GLU A 101 -5.29 16.59 -10.33
N ASN A 102 -5.19 17.18 -9.13
CA ASN A 102 -3.92 17.41 -8.45
C ASN A 102 -3.68 16.44 -7.29
N TYR A 103 -4.74 15.94 -6.64
CA TYR A 103 -4.62 15.03 -5.48
C TYR A 103 -5.85 14.17 -5.29
N TYR A 104 -5.65 13.07 -4.59
CA TYR A 104 -6.69 12.23 -4.01
C TYR A 104 -6.37 11.95 -2.54
N PHE A 105 -7.37 12.03 -1.66
CA PHE A 105 -7.32 11.60 -0.27
C PHE A 105 -8.48 10.69 0.04
N GLY A 106 -8.23 9.61 0.78
CA GLY A 106 -9.30 8.68 1.08
C GLY A 106 -8.93 7.66 2.13
N PHE A 107 -9.78 6.65 2.22
CA PHE A 107 -9.54 5.45 3.00
C PHE A 107 -9.94 4.21 2.20
N ASN A 108 -9.39 3.07 2.60
CA ASN A 108 -9.72 1.76 2.06
C ASN A 108 -9.78 0.75 3.20
N VAL A 109 -10.71 -0.18 3.13
CA VAL A 109 -10.83 -1.31 4.05
C VAL A 109 -10.85 -2.60 3.26
N GLY A 110 -10.22 -3.63 3.76
CA GLY A 110 -10.12 -4.87 3.01
C GLY A 110 -9.45 -6.00 3.78
N PHE A 111 -9.04 -6.99 3.00
CA PHE A 111 -8.40 -8.19 3.51
C PHE A 111 -7.06 -8.42 2.84
N ARG A 112 -6.12 -8.98 3.60
CA ARG A 112 -4.84 -9.45 3.12
C ARG A 112 -4.65 -10.89 3.57
N TYR A 113 -4.23 -11.76 2.66
CA TYR A 113 -3.78 -13.10 2.94
C TYR A 113 -2.27 -13.18 2.82
N ASN A 114 -1.62 -13.75 3.84
CA ASN A 114 -0.18 -13.92 3.92
C ASN A 114 0.15 -15.42 3.87
N PHE A 115 0.93 -15.84 2.89
CA PHE A 115 1.34 -17.24 2.67
C PHE A 115 2.63 -17.50 3.44
N VAL A 116 2.54 -18.16 4.59
CA VAL A 116 3.68 -18.40 5.49
C VAL A 116 4.21 -19.81 5.29
N GLN A 117 5.42 -19.94 4.79
CA GLN A 117 6.10 -21.23 4.65
C GLN A 117 7.09 -21.42 5.79
N GLN A 118 7.28 -22.71 6.19
CA GLN A 118 8.21 -23.08 7.26
C GLN A 118 9.63 -22.65 6.87
N HIS A 119 10.37 -22.15 7.85
CA HIS A 119 11.76 -21.69 7.71
C HIS A 119 11.99 -20.58 6.66
N SER A 120 10.92 -19.92 6.19
CA SER A 120 11.02 -18.85 5.20
C SER A 120 10.88 -17.47 5.85
N ARG A 121 11.78 -16.56 5.51
CA ARG A 121 11.64 -15.13 5.82
C ARG A 121 10.80 -14.37 4.77
N PHE A 122 10.50 -15.02 3.66
CA PHE A 122 9.69 -14.44 2.59
C PHE A 122 8.24 -14.89 2.74
N ILE A 123 7.34 -13.94 2.86
CA ILE A 123 5.90 -14.13 3.01
C ILE A 123 5.21 -13.53 1.78
N PRO A 124 4.91 -14.30 0.75
CA PRO A 124 4.05 -13.83 -0.32
C PRO A 124 2.69 -13.39 0.22
N TYR A 125 2.11 -12.36 -0.38
CA TYR A 125 0.78 -11.90 0.01
C TYR A 125 -0.06 -11.49 -1.18
N PHE A 126 -1.36 -11.49 -0.95
CA PHE A 126 -2.37 -10.87 -1.79
C PHE A 126 -3.32 -10.07 -0.91
N SER A 127 -3.73 -8.89 -1.35
CA SER A 127 -4.70 -8.05 -0.66
C SER A 127 -5.71 -7.46 -1.64
N GLY A 128 -6.89 -7.14 -1.11
CA GLY A 128 -7.92 -6.44 -1.85
C GLY A 128 -8.88 -5.73 -0.92
N GLY A 129 -9.37 -4.57 -1.35
CA GLY A 129 -10.27 -3.77 -0.54
C GLY A 129 -11.01 -2.72 -1.36
N VAL A 130 -11.96 -2.08 -0.67
CA VAL A 130 -12.81 -1.03 -1.22
C VAL A 130 -12.82 0.16 -0.27
N GLY A 131 -13.04 1.33 -0.80
CA GLY A 131 -13.07 2.55 0.00
C GLY A 131 -13.67 3.73 -0.75
N ALA A 132 -13.47 4.88 -0.16
CA ALA A 132 -13.93 6.15 -0.73
C ALA A 132 -12.99 7.28 -0.32
N GLY A 133 -13.11 8.40 -1.02
CA GLY A 133 -12.31 9.58 -0.75
C GLY A 133 -12.77 10.79 -1.53
N GLY A 134 -11.92 11.79 -1.53
CA GLY A 134 -12.09 13.03 -2.28
C GLY A 134 -10.95 13.25 -3.26
N ILE A 135 -11.30 13.64 -4.46
CA ILE A 135 -10.41 14.12 -5.51
C ILE A 135 -10.77 15.57 -5.81
N ASP A 136 -9.83 16.38 -6.24
CA ASP A 136 -10.15 17.73 -6.72
C ASP A 136 -10.67 17.65 -8.16
N SER A 137 -11.96 17.41 -8.30
CA SER A 137 -12.62 17.22 -9.58
C SER A 137 -12.68 18.51 -10.42
N HIS A 138 -12.64 18.36 -11.74
CA HIS A 138 -12.73 19.45 -12.72
C HIS A 138 -13.79 19.12 -13.78
N PRO A 139 -15.09 19.10 -13.41
CA PRO A 139 -16.17 18.66 -14.28
C PRO A 139 -16.28 19.41 -15.60
N GLU A 140 -15.73 20.63 -15.66
CA GLU A 140 -15.63 21.45 -16.88
C GLU A 140 -14.56 20.99 -17.86
N VAL A 141 -13.62 20.11 -17.42
CA VAL A 141 -12.53 19.61 -18.27
C VAL A 141 -12.90 18.25 -18.85
N PRO A 142 -12.89 18.07 -20.17
CA PRO A 142 -13.17 16.78 -20.79
C PRO A 142 -12.23 15.68 -20.28
N GLY A 143 -12.79 14.60 -19.75
CA GLY A 143 -12.03 13.46 -19.20
C GLY A 143 -11.67 13.57 -17.72
N ALA A 144 -12.04 14.66 -17.03
CA ALA A 144 -11.90 14.77 -15.57
C ALA A 144 -13.03 14.05 -14.83
N GLN A 145 -12.87 13.91 -13.51
CA GLN A 145 -13.95 13.43 -12.62
C GLN A 145 -15.04 14.49 -12.48
N GLY A 146 -16.30 14.06 -12.52
CA GLY A 146 -17.47 14.94 -12.46
C GLY A 146 -17.84 15.40 -11.04
N GLN A 147 -17.23 14.85 -10.01
CA GLN A 147 -17.45 15.21 -8.61
C GLN A 147 -16.25 14.83 -7.74
N ASP A 148 -16.12 15.52 -6.61
CA ASP A 148 -15.01 15.29 -5.67
C ASP A 148 -15.11 13.93 -4.99
N PHE A 149 -16.30 13.49 -4.60
CA PHE A 149 -16.48 12.20 -3.94
C PHE A 149 -16.27 11.05 -4.92
N THR A 150 -15.32 10.16 -4.58
CA THR A 150 -14.88 9.08 -5.45
C THR A 150 -14.69 7.78 -4.66
N PHE A 151 -15.15 6.67 -5.20
CA PHE A 151 -14.88 5.34 -4.65
C PHE A 151 -13.52 4.84 -5.16
N ASN A 152 -12.85 4.03 -4.32
CA ASN A 152 -11.63 3.33 -4.70
C ASN A 152 -11.78 1.81 -4.53
N ILE A 153 -11.13 1.06 -5.42
CA ILE A 153 -10.87 -0.36 -5.26
C ILE A 153 -9.36 -0.53 -5.32
N LEU A 154 -8.78 -1.18 -4.31
CA LEU A 154 -7.37 -1.53 -4.28
C LEU A 154 -7.18 -3.02 -4.36
N SER A 155 -6.15 -3.46 -5.10
CA SER A 155 -5.66 -4.83 -5.07
C SER A 155 -4.14 -4.82 -5.13
N ALA A 156 -3.47 -5.56 -4.26
CA ALA A 156 -2.03 -5.66 -4.29
C ALA A 156 -1.56 -7.12 -4.13
N ALA A 157 -0.43 -7.42 -4.74
CA ALA A 157 0.28 -8.67 -4.55
C ALA A 157 1.77 -8.39 -4.40
N GLY A 158 2.44 -9.16 -3.53
CA GLY A 158 3.85 -8.93 -3.28
C GLY A 158 4.44 -9.93 -2.31
N ILE A 159 5.58 -9.53 -1.74
CA ILE A 159 6.34 -10.32 -0.77
C ILE A 159 6.72 -9.42 0.39
N SER A 160 6.46 -9.88 1.62
CA SER A 160 7.00 -9.30 2.84
C SER A 160 8.27 -10.07 3.21
N TYR A 161 9.34 -9.37 3.52
CA TYR A 161 10.58 -9.92 4.06
C TYR A 161 10.67 -9.65 5.55
N ILE A 162 10.80 -10.70 6.37
CA ILE A 162 10.99 -10.60 7.82
C ILE A 162 12.41 -10.14 8.12
N VAL A 163 12.54 -8.91 8.59
CA VAL A 163 13.84 -8.34 9.02
C VAL A 163 14.21 -8.87 10.40
N ASN A 164 13.26 -8.79 11.35
CA ASN A 164 13.34 -9.34 12.71
C ASN A 164 11.92 -9.63 13.22
N ASP A 165 11.76 -9.86 14.52
CA ASP A 165 10.49 -10.25 15.12
C ASP A 165 9.40 -9.18 14.96
N ASP A 166 9.77 -7.88 14.93
CA ASP A 166 8.84 -6.75 14.89
C ASP A 166 8.73 -6.12 13.49
N TRP A 167 9.77 -6.23 12.65
CA TRP A 167 9.86 -5.47 11.40
C TRP A 167 9.82 -6.34 10.15
N LYS A 168 9.04 -5.88 9.17
CA LYS A 168 9.01 -6.45 7.81
C LYS A 168 9.18 -5.35 6.77
N LEU A 169 9.77 -5.72 5.63
CA LEU A 169 9.81 -4.92 4.40
C LEU A 169 8.85 -5.53 3.39
N ASP A 170 8.00 -4.71 2.81
CA ASP A 170 7.03 -5.12 1.80
C ASP A 170 7.49 -4.62 0.43
N VAL A 171 7.44 -5.48 -0.60
CA VAL A 171 7.66 -5.12 -2.00
C VAL A 171 6.58 -5.79 -2.83
N GLY A 172 5.94 -5.05 -3.71
CA GLY A 172 4.85 -5.60 -4.50
C GLY A 172 4.43 -4.71 -5.66
N ALA A 173 3.29 -5.07 -6.21
CA ALA A 173 2.56 -4.31 -7.20
C ALA A 173 1.16 -3.98 -6.69
N LEU A 174 0.71 -2.77 -6.99
CA LEU A 174 -0.58 -2.24 -6.60
C LEU A 174 -1.40 -1.92 -7.86
N TYR A 175 -2.65 -2.29 -7.84
CA TYR A 175 -3.69 -1.82 -8.75
C TYR A 175 -4.70 -0.98 -7.97
N GLN A 176 -5.09 0.15 -8.55
CA GLN A 176 -6.13 1.02 -8.02
C GLN A 176 -7.12 1.39 -9.11
N HIS A 177 -8.39 1.36 -8.75
CA HIS A 177 -9.47 1.89 -9.56
C HIS A 177 -10.17 3.03 -8.81
N LEU A 178 -10.30 4.19 -9.46
CA LEU A 178 -11.06 5.34 -8.95
C LEU A 178 -12.24 5.63 -9.86
N SER A 179 -13.43 5.79 -9.28
CA SER A 179 -14.63 6.18 -10.03
C SER A 179 -15.70 6.77 -9.12
N ASN A 180 -16.53 7.63 -9.65
CA ASN A 180 -17.71 8.14 -8.93
C ASN A 180 -18.93 7.21 -9.05
N ARG A 181 -18.75 6.00 -9.62
CA ARG A 181 -19.81 4.99 -9.82
C ARG A 181 -20.98 5.50 -10.69
N GLY A 182 -20.76 6.46 -11.57
CA GLY A 182 -21.79 7.03 -12.42
C GLY A 182 -22.81 7.91 -11.68
N GLN A 183 -22.47 8.43 -10.51
CA GLN A 183 -23.34 9.35 -9.76
C GLN A 183 -23.44 10.71 -10.43
N THR A 184 -22.36 11.13 -11.11
CA THR A 184 -22.28 12.40 -11.81
C THR A 184 -21.41 12.26 -13.04
N ASP A 185 -21.82 12.83 -14.16
CA ASP A 185 -21.00 12.89 -15.37
C ASP A 185 -20.05 14.11 -15.32
N PRO A 186 -18.83 13.97 -15.86
CA PRO A 186 -18.22 12.76 -16.41
C PRO A 186 -17.71 11.77 -15.34
N ASN A 187 -17.68 10.47 -15.68
CA ASN A 187 -17.07 9.44 -14.85
C ASN A 187 -16.07 8.61 -15.66
N PRO A 188 -14.85 9.12 -15.85
CA PRO A 188 -13.88 8.49 -16.75
C PRO A 188 -13.24 7.20 -16.21
N SER A 189 -13.53 6.77 -15.00
CA SER A 189 -13.00 5.53 -14.39
C SER A 189 -11.49 5.39 -14.56
N LEU A 190 -10.74 5.91 -13.60
CA LEU A 190 -9.28 5.87 -13.64
C LEU A 190 -8.75 4.53 -13.13
N ASN A 191 -7.99 3.83 -13.96
CA ASN A 191 -7.32 2.57 -13.62
C ASN A 191 -5.82 2.80 -13.56
N LEU A 192 -5.22 2.50 -12.42
CA LEU A 192 -3.83 2.76 -12.10
C LEU A 192 -3.13 1.46 -11.70
N PHE A 193 -1.88 1.34 -12.08
CA PHE A 193 -1.05 0.19 -11.71
C PHE A 193 0.39 0.64 -11.50
N GLY A 194 1.10 0.04 -10.53
CA GLY A 194 2.52 0.34 -10.33
C GLY A 194 3.18 -0.42 -9.19
N PRO A 195 4.48 -0.21 -8.99
CA PRO A 195 5.22 -0.79 -7.89
C PRO A 195 4.83 -0.17 -6.55
N GLN A 196 4.92 -0.98 -5.50
CA GLN A 196 4.70 -0.58 -4.11
C GLN A 196 5.83 -1.12 -3.23
N VAL A 197 6.27 -0.30 -2.28
CA VAL A 197 7.20 -0.70 -1.22
C VAL A 197 6.68 -0.20 0.12
N GLY A 198 7.05 -0.87 1.20
CA GLY A 198 6.62 -0.47 2.53
C GLY A 198 7.43 -1.05 3.65
N VAL A 199 7.20 -0.50 4.83
CA VAL A 199 7.73 -0.98 6.12
C VAL A 199 6.55 -1.32 7.01
N THR A 200 6.58 -2.48 7.64
CA THR A 200 5.57 -2.92 8.58
C THR A 200 6.20 -3.15 9.95
N TYR A 201 5.56 -2.62 10.99
CA TYR A 201 5.87 -2.87 12.39
C TYR A 201 4.76 -3.68 13.03
N SER A 202 5.12 -4.69 13.81
CA SER A 202 4.21 -5.62 14.51
C SER A 202 4.28 -5.42 16.02
N PHE A 203 3.12 -5.43 16.69
CA PHE A 203 2.98 -5.26 18.15
C PHE A 203 2.61 -6.55 18.84
#